data_08480c7dcad901df6775baa8ef6c56df
#
_entry.id   08480c7dcad901df6775baa8ef6c56df
#
_cell.length_a   1.000
_cell.length_b   1.000
_cell.length_c   1.000
_cell.angle_alpha   90.00
_cell.angle_beta   90.00
_cell.angle_gamma   90.00
#
_symmetry.space_group_name_H-M   'P 1'
#
loop_
_entity.id
_entity.type
_entity.pdbx_description
1 polymer ?
#
loop_
_entity_poly.entity_id
_entity_poly.type
_entity_poly.pdbx_seq_one_letter_code
_entity_poly.pdbx_strand_id
1 'polypeptide(L)'
;MRLTQRNYFSRRANMEYMSVSQFKSFEKCQHAALAEITGKYKRETTTALLVGSFVDAYFDGELDAFKAQNPDIFKRDGTLKADYAQAEEIIARIERDRLFMRYMSGERQVIMTGVINGVPVKIKIDSLHPDKIVDGKIMRDFEPVYHPEKGLIPWFEAWEYDMQGGVYQEIVRQNTGKRLPFYLAAATKEKTTDIDIVHIGQQYLDFALERFAHHVEEYDAIKKRVIPAERCEKCEYCKKTKKIKAPTEAEEFYFM
;
A
#
# COMPACT_ATOMS: atom_id res chain seq x y z
N MET A 1 7.38 11.31 17.45
CA MET A 1 8.82 11.35 17.02
C MET A 1 8.94 12.01 15.64
N ARG A 2 10.12 12.58 15.26
CA ARG A 2 10.34 13.04 13.87
C ARG A 2 10.61 11.84 12.97
N LEU A 3 9.85 11.71 11.87
CA LEU A 3 10.03 10.65 10.88
C LEU A 3 11.10 11.03 9.85
N THR A 4 11.85 10.03 9.41
CA THR A 4 12.89 10.10 8.38
C THR A 4 12.81 8.85 7.51
N GLN A 5 13.49 8.80 6.36
CA GLN A 5 13.56 7.59 5.53
C GLN A 5 14.00 6.35 6.34
N ARG A 6 14.98 6.51 7.23
CA ARG A 6 15.54 5.41 8.03
C ARG A 6 14.58 4.82 9.06
N ASN A 7 13.66 5.63 9.61
CA ASN A 7 12.78 5.19 10.70
C ASN A 7 11.30 5.09 10.33
N TYR A 8 10.91 5.46 9.09
CA TYR A 8 9.51 5.47 8.66
C TYR A 8 8.81 4.11 8.86
N PHE A 9 9.51 3.02 8.56
CA PHE A 9 8.99 1.65 8.73
C PHE A 9 9.35 1.00 10.07
N SER A 10 9.99 1.74 10.99
CA SER A 10 10.33 1.19 12.30
C SER A 10 9.09 0.78 13.09
N ARG A 11 9.22 -0.22 13.96
CA ARG A 11 8.13 -0.65 14.84
C ARG A 11 7.59 0.51 15.68
N ARG A 12 8.47 1.40 16.17
CA ARG A 12 8.07 2.57 16.94
C ARG A 12 7.19 3.51 16.11
N ALA A 13 7.60 3.84 14.89
CA ALA A 13 6.81 4.67 14.00
C ALA A 13 5.47 4.00 13.63
N ASN A 14 5.47 2.68 13.42
CA ASN A 14 4.26 1.92 13.12
C ASN A 14 3.29 1.85 14.31
N MET A 15 3.79 1.89 15.54
CA MET A 15 2.95 1.97 16.75
C MET A 15 2.40 3.38 16.98
N GLU A 16 3.19 4.43 16.70
CA GLU A 16 2.83 5.82 16.97
C GLU A 16 1.88 6.41 15.90
N TYR A 17 2.10 6.06 14.64
CA TYR A 17 1.34 6.58 13.50
C TYR A 17 0.54 5.50 12.80
N MET A 18 -0.66 5.84 12.31
CA MET A 18 -1.38 5.05 11.32
C MET A 18 -0.85 5.37 9.93
N SER A 19 -0.77 4.38 9.03
CA SER A 19 -0.59 4.57 7.59
C SER A 19 -1.72 3.90 6.83
N VAL A 20 -1.94 4.29 5.58
CA VAL A 20 -2.99 3.66 4.75
C VAL A 20 -2.77 2.15 4.61
N SER A 21 -1.53 1.69 4.46
CA SER A 21 -1.24 0.25 4.39
C SER A 21 -1.58 -0.50 5.68
N GLN A 22 -1.33 0.10 6.85
CA GLN A 22 -1.77 -0.47 8.13
C GLN A 22 -3.28 -0.51 8.24
N PHE A 23 -3.96 0.58 7.89
CA PHE A 23 -5.42 0.66 7.88
C PHE A 23 -6.03 -0.47 7.04
N LYS A 24 -5.61 -0.62 5.79
CA LYS A 24 -6.02 -1.72 4.90
C LYS A 24 -5.73 -3.11 5.49
N SER A 25 -4.65 -3.26 6.27
CA SER A 25 -4.35 -4.52 6.96
C SER A 25 -5.33 -4.78 8.10
N PHE A 26 -5.76 -3.76 8.84
CA PHE A 26 -6.78 -3.87 9.88
C PHE A 26 -8.15 -4.23 9.30
N GLU A 27 -8.57 -3.62 8.19
CA GLU A 27 -9.80 -4.00 7.49
C GLU A 27 -9.81 -5.48 7.09
N LYS A 28 -8.69 -6.01 6.63
CA LYS A 28 -8.56 -7.43 6.26
C LYS A 28 -8.60 -8.36 7.45
N CYS A 29 -7.87 -8.05 8.52
CA CYS A 29 -7.85 -8.83 9.75
C CYS A 29 -7.13 -8.07 10.87
N GLN A 30 -7.86 -7.59 11.85
CA GLN A 30 -7.33 -6.84 12.98
C GLN A 30 -6.25 -7.63 13.75
N HIS A 31 -6.47 -8.93 14.00
CA HIS A 31 -5.54 -9.80 14.70
C HIS A 31 -4.21 -9.95 13.97
N ALA A 32 -4.23 -10.18 12.66
CA ALA A 32 -3.02 -10.31 11.85
C ALA A 32 -2.28 -8.96 11.74
N ALA A 33 -2.99 -7.85 11.51
CA ALA A 33 -2.43 -6.51 11.43
C ALA A 33 -1.71 -6.11 12.72
N LEU A 34 -2.33 -6.34 13.89
CA LEU A 34 -1.70 -6.09 15.19
C LEU A 34 -0.45 -6.96 15.40
N ALA A 35 -0.49 -8.23 14.97
CA ALA A 35 0.66 -9.12 15.05
C ALA A 35 1.82 -8.67 14.15
N GLU A 36 1.55 -8.19 12.95
CA GLU A 36 2.56 -7.60 12.06
C GLU A 36 3.22 -6.36 12.69
N ILE A 37 2.44 -5.40 13.16
CA ILE A 37 2.93 -4.16 13.79
C ILE A 37 3.77 -4.46 15.03
N THR A 38 3.37 -5.47 15.80
CA THR A 38 4.09 -5.88 17.03
C THR A 38 5.26 -6.83 16.77
N GLY A 39 5.52 -7.20 15.51
CA GLY A 39 6.63 -8.09 15.11
C GLY A 39 6.43 -9.56 15.47
N LYS A 40 5.21 -9.98 15.80
CA LYS A 40 4.85 -11.39 16.09
C LYS A 40 4.55 -12.20 14.84
N TYR A 41 4.27 -11.52 13.74
CA TYR A 41 3.99 -12.10 12.45
C TYR A 41 4.68 -11.28 11.36
N LYS A 42 5.23 -11.96 10.38
CA LYS A 42 5.75 -11.37 9.15
C LYS A 42 5.01 -12.01 7.98
N ARG A 43 4.28 -11.21 7.24
CA ARG A 43 3.64 -11.67 6.01
C ARG A 43 4.70 -12.04 4.98
N GLU A 44 4.49 -13.12 4.27
CA GLU A 44 5.38 -13.49 3.17
C GLU A 44 5.32 -12.43 2.07
N THR A 45 6.50 -12.04 1.61
CA THR A 45 6.62 -11.12 0.48
C THR A 45 6.42 -11.91 -0.81
N THR A 46 5.40 -11.55 -1.58
CA THR A 46 5.15 -12.19 -2.86
C THR A 46 6.09 -11.66 -3.95
N THR A 47 6.36 -12.48 -4.98
CA THR A 47 7.11 -12.04 -6.16
C THR A 47 6.51 -10.77 -6.77
N ALA A 48 5.19 -10.68 -6.84
CA ALA A 48 4.49 -9.51 -7.37
C ALA A 48 4.81 -8.20 -6.60
N LEU A 49 4.92 -8.28 -5.26
CA LEU A 49 5.34 -7.14 -4.42
C LEU A 49 6.82 -6.81 -4.64
N LEU A 50 7.68 -7.81 -4.74
CA LEU A 50 9.11 -7.59 -4.99
C LEU A 50 9.38 -6.96 -6.36
N VAL A 51 8.61 -7.31 -7.40
CA VAL A 51 8.69 -6.67 -8.72
C VAL A 51 8.34 -5.18 -8.62
N GLY A 52 7.26 -4.82 -7.91
CA GLY A 52 6.94 -3.41 -7.64
C GLY A 52 8.08 -2.70 -6.92
N SER A 53 8.58 -3.30 -5.82
CA SER A 53 9.70 -2.74 -5.05
C SER A 53 11.00 -2.61 -5.86
N PHE A 54 11.24 -3.49 -6.84
CA PHE A 54 12.39 -3.39 -7.75
C PHE A 54 12.28 -2.13 -8.63
N VAL A 55 11.09 -1.88 -9.20
CA VAL A 55 10.83 -0.68 -10.02
C VAL A 55 10.92 0.58 -9.16
N ASP A 56 10.32 0.58 -7.97
CA ASP A 56 10.40 1.71 -7.03
C ASP A 56 11.86 2.02 -6.67
N ALA A 57 12.65 0.99 -6.32
CA ALA A 57 14.06 1.13 -5.98
C ALA A 57 14.89 1.70 -7.13
N TYR A 58 14.56 1.37 -8.38
CA TYR A 58 15.21 1.97 -9.55
C TYR A 58 14.96 3.48 -9.61
N PHE A 59 13.70 3.90 -9.55
CA PHE A 59 13.35 5.32 -9.62
C PHE A 59 13.82 6.12 -8.38
N ASP A 60 14.02 5.46 -7.25
CA ASP A 60 14.58 6.05 -6.03
C ASP A 60 16.12 6.12 -6.04
N GLY A 61 16.77 5.51 -7.05
CA GLY A 61 18.24 5.43 -7.14
C GLY A 61 18.86 4.43 -6.15
N GLU A 62 18.06 3.51 -5.62
CA GLU A 62 18.45 2.52 -4.60
C GLU A 62 18.49 1.08 -5.15
N LEU A 63 18.47 0.90 -6.48
CA LEU A 63 18.36 -0.43 -7.09
C LEU A 63 19.50 -1.37 -6.71
N ASP A 64 20.74 -0.88 -6.61
CA ASP A 64 21.89 -1.72 -6.22
C ASP A 64 21.75 -2.20 -4.77
N ALA A 65 21.29 -1.32 -3.88
CA ALA A 65 21.02 -1.69 -2.49
C ALA A 65 19.87 -2.71 -2.41
N PHE A 66 18.81 -2.53 -3.21
CA PHE A 66 17.72 -3.50 -3.30
C PHE A 66 18.20 -4.86 -3.81
N LYS A 67 19.00 -4.90 -4.90
CA LYS A 67 19.58 -6.14 -5.44
C LYS A 67 20.44 -6.87 -4.40
N ALA A 68 21.26 -6.13 -3.65
CA ALA A 68 22.09 -6.70 -2.59
C ALA A 68 21.28 -7.30 -1.43
N GLN A 69 20.12 -6.71 -1.08
CA GLN A 69 19.24 -7.18 -0.01
C GLN A 69 18.34 -8.35 -0.44
N ASN A 70 18.18 -8.58 -1.74
CA ASN A 70 17.30 -9.61 -2.31
C ASN A 70 18.05 -10.55 -3.27
N PRO A 71 19.08 -11.30 -2.80
CA PRO A 71 19.88 -12.17 -3.68
C PRO A 71 19.06 -13.24 -4.41
N ASP A 72 17.90 -13.61 -3.86
CA ASP A 72 16.99 -14.60 -4.44
C ASP A 72 16.31 -14.15 -5.74
N ILE A 73 16.46 -12.88 -6.15
CA ILE A 73 15.97 -12.42 -7.47
C ILE A 73 16.84 -12.92 -8.63
N PHE A 74 18.05 -13.40 -8.34
CA PHE A 74 18.98 -13.91 -9.34
C PHE A 74 18.87 -15.43 -9.51
N LYS A 75 19.23 -15.89 -10.72
CA LYS A 75 19.51 -17.30 -11.01
C LYS A 75 20.92 -17.64 -10.55
N ARG A 76 21.26 -18.95 -10.60
CA ARG A 76 22.61 -19.44 -10.24
C ARG A 76 23.74 -18.91 -11.14
N ASP A 77 23.42 -18.52 -12.37
CA ASP A 77 24.35 -17.92 -13.34
C ASP A 77 24.54 -16.41 -13.18
N GLY A 78 23.88 -15.82 -12.16
CA GLY A 78 23.95 -14.38 -11.87
C GLY A 78 22.99 -13.52 -12.69
N THR A 79 22.20 -14.10 -13.61
CA THR A 79 21.17 -13.37 -14.35
C THR A 79 19.89 -13.22 -13.53
N LEU A 80 19.07 -12.20 -13.83
CA LEU A 80 17.77 -12.03 -13.18
C LEU A 80 16.80 -13.16 -13.53
N LYS A 81 15.98 -13.55 -12.58
CA LYS A 81 14.80 -14.40 -12.84
C LYS A 81 13.81 -13.65 -13.73
N ALA A 82 12.92 -14.36 -14.43
CA ALA A 82 12.04 -13.81 -15.45
C ALA A 82 11.20 -12.61 -14.98
N ASP A 83 10.63 -12.69 -13.79
CA ASP A 83 9.80 -11.61 -13.24
C ASP A 83 10.59 -10.29 -13.05
N TYR A 84 11.88 -10.38 -12.68
CA TYR A 84 12.73 -9.20 -12.48
C TYR A 84 13.38 -8.71 -13.77
N ALA A 85 13.59 -9.60 -14.75
CA ALA A 85 13.92 -9.18 -16.10
C ALA A 85 12.76 -8.39 -16.72
N GLN A 86 11.51 -8.82 -16.50
CA GLN A 86 10.32 -8.07 -16.89
C GLN A 86 10.26 -6.70 -16.17
N ALA A 87 10.69 -6.60 -14.91
CA ALA A 87 10.75 -5.31 -14.22
C ALA A 87 11.70 -4.32 -14.92
N GLU A 88 12.82 -4.78 -15.48
CA GLU A 88 13.71 -3.93 -16.30
C GLU A 88 13.02 -3.48 -17.61
N GLU A 89 12.20 -4.34 -18.24
CA GLU A 89 11.40 -3.95 -19.41
C GLU A 89 10.32 -2.92 -19.06
N ILE A 90 9.67 -3.05 -17.90
CA ILE A 90 8.72 -2.05 -17.39
C ILE A 90 9.42 -0.70 -17.18
N ILE A 91 10.58 -0.69 -16.53
CA ILE A 91 11.39 0.53 -16.34
C ILE A 91 11.69 1.17 -17.69
N ALA A 92 12.22 0.39 -18.64
CA ALA A 92 12.56 0.89 -19.97
C ALA A 92 11.33 1.42 -20.74
N ARG A 93 10.14 0.84 -20.50
CA ARG A 93 8.87 1.35 -21.09
C ARG A 93 8.49 2.69 -20.48
N ILE A 94 8.59 2.83 -19.16
CA ILE A 94 8.30 4.07 -18.44
C ILE A 94 9.23 5.19 -18.89
N GLU A 95 10.53 4.96 -18.97
CA GLU A 95 11.52 5.97 -19.33
C GLU A 95 11.33 6.55 -20.74
N ARG A 96 10.75 5.78 -21.66
CA ARG A 96 10.44 6.26 -23.02
C ARG A 96 9.28 7.23 -23.06
N ASP A 97 8.47 7.30 -22.01
CA ASP A 97 7.29 8.18 -21.98
C ASP A 97 7.60 9.48 -21.22
N ARG A 98 7.61 10.59 -21.96
CA ARG A 98 7.97 11.90 -21.41
C ARG A 98 6.93 12.41 -20.40
N LEU A 99 5.65 12.07 -20.58
CA LEU A 99 4.61 12.51 -19.66
C LEU A 99 4.71 11.76 -18.34
N PHE A 100 4.86 10.44 -18.40
CA PHE A 100 5.07 9.61 -17.22
C PHE A 100 6.27 10.09 -16.41
N MET A 101 7.42 10.26 -17.05
CA MET A 101 8.64 10.74 -16.40
C MET A 101 8.46 12.14 -15.78
N ARG A 102 7.69 13.04 -16.42
CA ARG A 102 7.35 14.36 -15.85
C ARG A 102 6.52 14.22 -14.58
N TYR A 103 5.54 13.33 -14.54
CA TYR A 103 4.73 13.10 -13.34
C TYR A 103 5.56 12.49 -12.21
N MET A 104 6.52 11.63 -12.52
CA MET A 104 7.42 11.04 -11.53
C MET A 104 8.61 11.92 -11.15
N SER A 105 8.78 13.13 -11.70
CA SER A 105 9.94 14.03 -11.47
C SER A 105 9.80 15.01 -10.31
N GLY A 106 8.75 14.91 -9.51
CA GLY A 106 8.58 15.74 -8.31
C GLY A 106 9.57 15.41 -7.20
N GLU A 107 9.44 16.08 -6.07
CA GLU A 107 10.22 15.76 -4.88
C GLU A 107 9.90 14.32 -4.43
N ARG A 108 10.96 13.51 -4.30
CA ARG A 108 10.83 12.06 -4.09
C ARG A 108 10.71 11.69 -2.62
N GLN A 109 9.87 10.68 -2.36
CA GLN A 109 9.76 10.01 -1.05
C GLN A 109 9.49 11.00 0.10
N VAL A 110 8.63 12.00 -0.14
CA VAL A 110 8.32 13.06 0.84
C VAL A 110 7.51 12.49 1.99
N ILE A 111 8.04 12.61 3.20
CA ILE A 111 7.39 12.15 4.43
C ILE A 111 6.65 13.33 5.07
N MET A 112 5.35 13.15 5.30
CA MET A 112 4.54 14.07 6.07
C MET A 112 3.74 13.33 7.14
N THR A 113 3.35 14.08 8.18
CA THR A 113 2.47 13.59 9.24
C THR A 113 1.36 14.59 9.49
N GLY A 114 0.23 14.10 9.95
CA GLY A 114 -0.91 14.91 10.33
C GLY A 114 -1.82 14.15 11.28
N VAL A 115 -3.05 14.63 11.45
CA VAL A 115 -4.02 14.02 12.35
C VAL A 115 -5.35 13.85 11.62
N ILE A 116 -5.94 12.67 11.66
CA ILE A 116 -7.30 12.40 11.17
C ILE A 116 -8.08 11.79 12.32
N ASN A 117 -9.20 12.41 12.70
CA ASN A 117 -10.02 12.02 13.85
C ASN A 117 -9.18 11.73 15.11
N GLY A 118 -8.31 12.66 15.50
CA GLY A 118 -7.47 12.52 16.71
C GLY A 118 -6.32 11.51 16.59
N VAL A 119 -6.23 10.74 15.49
CA VAL A 119 -5.20 9.74 15.28
C VAL A 119 -4.04 10.30 14.47
N PRO A 120 -2.77 10.19 14.96
CA PRO A 120 -1.61 10.54 14.17
C PRO A 120 -1.47 9.65 12.94
N VAL A 121 -1.34 10.27 11.77
CA VAL A 121 -1.21 9.60 10.47
C VAL A 121 0.11 9.98 9.84
N LYS A 122 0.77 9.01 9.18
CA LYS A 122 1.98 9.23 8.38
C LYS A 122 1.75 8.82 6.93
N ILE A 123 2.31 9.62 6.03
CA ILE A 123 2.34 9.33 4.60
C ILE A 123 3.77 9.42 4.08
N LYS A 124 4.01 8.77 2.95
CA LYS A 124 5.26 8.87 2.19
C LYS A 124 4.88 8.94 0.71
N ILE A 125 5.11 10.08 0.11
CA ILE A 125 4.69 10.43 -1.24
C ILE A 125 5.81 10.12 -2.22
N ASP A 126 5.52 9.37 -3.29
CA ASP A 126 6.53 8.99 -4.27
C ASP A 126 7.04 10.17 -5.09
N SER A 127 6.15 11.09 -5.50
CA SER A 127 6.50 12.28 -6.27
C SER A 127 5.57 13.43 -5.93
N LEU A 128 6.06 14.39 -5.14
CA LEU A 128 5.32 15.59 -4.76
C LEU A 128 5.70 16.77 -5.63
N HIS A 129 4.72 17.39 -6.26
CA HIS A 129 4.86 18.60 -7.04
C HIS A 129 4.22 19.79 -6.32
N PRO A 130 4.55 21.03 -6.71
CA PRO A 130 3.87 22.24 -6.16
C PRO A 130 2.36 22.29 -6.44
N ASP A 131 1.89 21.55 -7.45
CA ASP A 131 0.53 21.55 -7.99
C ASP A 131 -0.17 20.19 -7.99
N LYS A 132 0.48 19.10 -7.61
CA LYS A 132 -0.11 17.76 -7.60
C LYS A 132 0.64 16.76 -6.72
N ILE A 133 -0.04 15.68 -6.33
CA ILE A 133 0.51 14.50 -5.68
C ILE A 133 0.50 13.36 -6.71
N VAL A 134 1.62 12.66 -6.88
CA VAL A 134 1.72 11.52 -7.78
C VAL A 134 2.25 10.32 -7.03
N ASP A 135 1.63 9.16 -7.26
CA ASP A 135 2.00 7.90 -6.64
C ASP A 135 2.21 6.83 -7.72
N GLY A 136 3.36 6.16 -7.68
CA GLY A 136 3.74 5.15 -8.65
C GLY A 136 3.08 3.80 -8.35
N LYS A 137 2.59 3.10 -9.39
CA LYS A 137 1.99 1.79 -9.21
C LYS A 137 2.39 0.81 -10.31
N ILE A 138 2.82 -0.38 -9.88
CA ILE A 138 3.07 -1.50 -10.80
C ILE A 138 1.97 -2.54 -10.61
N MET A 139 1.06 -2.58 -11.58
CA MET A 139 -0.18 -3.36 -11.53
C MET A 139 -0.06 -4.68 -12.31
N ARG A 140 -1.02 -5.58 -12.09
CA ARG A 140 -1.16 -6.76 -12.95
C ARG A 140 -1.62 -6.34 -14.35
N ASP A 141 -2.73 -5.60 -14.41
CA ASP A 141 -3.40 -5.02 -15.57
C ASP A 141 -4.26 -3.83 -15.10
N PHE A 142 -4.97 -3.16 -16.01
CA PHE A 142 -5.90 -2.07 -15.71
C PHE A 142 -7.37 -2.49 -15.82
N GLU A 143 -7.63 -3.79 -15.88
CA GLU A 143 -8.99 -4.30 -15.98
C GLU A 143 -9.82 -4.03 -14.71
N PRO A 144 -11.14 -3.79 -14.87
CA PRO A 144 -12.04 -3.71 -13.73
C PRO A 144 -12.04 -5.02 -12.93
N VAL A 145 -12.21 -4.89 -11.61
CA VAL A 145 -12.19 -6.02 -10.68
C VAL A 145 -13.61 -6.28 -10.17
N TYR A 146 -14.02 -7.55 -10.12
CA TYR A 146 -15.31 -7.91 -9.54
C TYR A 146 -15.27 -7.82 -8.01
N HIS A 147 -16.17 -7.02 -7.44
CA HIS A 147 -16.40 -6.91 -6.02
C HIS A 147 -17.76 -7.57 -5.67
N PRO A 148 -17.86 -8.44 -4.65
CA PRO A 148 -19.09 -9.18 -4.36
C PRO A 148 -20.34 -8.31 -4.14
N GLU A 149 -20.17 -7.14 -3.54
CA GLU A 149 -21.28 -6.23 -3.18
C GLU A 149 -21.51 -5.11 -4.20
N LYS A 150 -20.46 -4.73 -4.96
CA LYS A 150 -20.49 -3.55 -5.86
C LYS A 150 -20.50 -3.93 -7.35
N GLY A 151 -20.31 -5.21 -7.70
CA GLY A 151 -20.12 -5.64 -9.09
C GLY A 151 -18.74 -5.28 -9.63
N LEU A 152 -18.65 -4.95 -10.92
CA LEU A 152 -17.39 -4.50 -11.52
C LEU A 152 -17.04 -3.09 -11.07
N ILE A 153 -15.88 -2.92 -10.45
CA ILE A 153 -15.36 -1.63 -10.00
C ILE A 153 -13.99 -1.36 -10.65
N PRO A 154 -13.60 -0.08 -10.81
CA PRO A 154 -12.30 0.28 -11.33
C PRO A 154 -11.17 -0.32 -10.50
N TRP A 155 -10.06 -0.69 -11.15
CA TRP A 155 -8.90 -1.27 -10.47
C TRP A 155 -8.37 -0.37 -9.34
N PHE A 156 -8.35 0.95 -9.49
CA PHE A 156 -7.85 1.85 -8.45
C PHE A 156 -8.72 1.83 -7.18
N GLU A 157 -10.04 1.65 -7.32
CA GLU A 157 -10.96 1.46 -6.20
C GLU A 157 -10.79 0.07 -5.57
N ALA A 158 -10.68 -0.97 -6.40
CA ALA A 158 -10.49 -2.36 -5.93
C ALA A 158 -9.21 -2.53 -5.10
N TRP A 159 -8.17 -1.76 -5.40
CA TRP A 159 -6.91 -1.75 -4.65
C TRP A 159 -6.82 -0.59 -3.65
N GLU A 160 -7.92 0.17 -3.48
CA GLU A 160 -8.05 1.26 -2.50
C GLU A 160 -6.97 2.34 -2.65
N TYR A 161 -6.65 2.70 -3.91
CA TYR A 161 -5.75 3.82 -4.18
C TYR A 161 -6.44 5.16 -4.07
N ASP A 162 -7.76 5.20 -4.19
CA ASP A 162 -8.63 6.32 -3.82
C ASP A 162 -8.47 6.67 -2.33
N MET A 163 -8.46 5.67 -1.43
CA MET A 163 -8.19 5.88 -0.01
C MET A 163 -6.77 6.42 0.23
N GLN A 164 -5.78 5.88 -0.47
CA GLN A 164 -4.42 6.40 -0.37
C GLN A 164 -4.38 7.86 -0.82
N GLY A 165 -5.03 8.20 -1.93
CA GLY A 165 -5.11 9.55 -2.45
C GLY A 165 -5.83 10.51 -1.51
N GLY A 166 -6.98 10.12 -0.95
CA GLY A 166 -7.75 10.94 0.00
C GLY A 166 -6.97 11.27 1.27
N VAL A 167 -6.34 10.25 1.86
CA VAL A 167 -5.49 10.43 3.06
C VAL A 167 -4.27 11.29 2.73
N TYR A 168 -3.59 11.05 1.60
CA TYR A 168 -2.42 11.83 1.19
C TYR A 168 -2.79 13.30 0.96
N GLN A 169 -3.88 13.55 0.24
CA GLN A 169 -4.37 14.90 -0.03
C GLN A 169 -4.68 15.66 1.27
N GLU A 170 -5.33 15.01 2.24
CA GLU A 170 -5.66 15.62 3.53
C GLU A 170 -4.40 15.94 4.35
N ILE A 171 -3.44 15.01 4.44
CA ILE A 171 -2.19 15.26 5.17
C ILE A 171 -1.36 16.35 4.49
N VAL A 172 -1.30 16.39 3.16
CA VAL A 172 -0.65 17.49 2.41
C VAL A 172 -1.36 18.81 2.68
N ARG A 173 -2.70 18.83 2.70
CA ARG A 173 -3.46 20.04 3.03
C ARG A 173 -3.14 20.57 4.43
N GLN A 174 -3.01 19.69 5.42
CA GLN A 174 -2.63 20.08 6.80
C GLN A 174 -1.23 20.69 6.86
N ASN A 175 -0.29 20.22 6.05
CA ASN A 175 1.10 20.68 6.07
C ASN A 175 1.35 21.93 5.20
N THR A 176 0.59 22.10 4.12
CA THR A 176 0.86 23.13 3.09
C THR A 176 -0.27 24.16 2.93
N GLY A 177 -1.45 23.89 3.49
CA GLY A 177 -2.68 24.66 3.24
C GLY A 177 -3.32 24.42 1.87
N LYS A 178 -2.72 23.58 1.00
CA LYS A 178 -3.18 23.35 -0.37
C LYS A 178 -3.85 21.98 -0.51
N ARG A 179 -4.99 21.94 -1.18
CA ARG A 179 -5.65 20.71 -1.59
C ARG A 179 -5.20 20.37 -3.00
N LEU A 180 -4.16 19.55 -3.13
CA LEU A 180 -3.56 19.18 -4.41
C LEU A 180 -4.29 17.99 -5.04
N PRO A 181 -4.50 17.96 -6.39
CA PRO A 181 -5.05 16.79 -7.06
C PRO A 181 -4.10 15.59 -6.95
N PHE A 182 -4.70 14.38 -6.94
CA PHE A 182 -3.98 13.12 -6.80
C PHE A 182 -4.00 12.32 -8.10
N TYR A 183 -2.83 11.83 -8.49
CA TYR A 183 -2.62 11.04 -9.70
C TYR A 183 -1.92 9.73 -9.40
N LEU A 184 -2.29 8.69 -10.13
CA LEU A 184 -1.55 7.44 -10.20
C LEU A 184 -0.73 7.43 -11.50
N ALA A 185 0.58 7.24 -11.39
CA ALA A 185 1.43 6.91 -12.52
C ALA A 185 1.59 5.38 -12.53
N ALA A 186 0.84 4.71 -13.39
CA ALA A 186 0.67 3.27 -13.33
C ALA A 186 1.28 2.56 -14.55
N ALA A 187 1.93 1.41 -14.32
CA ALA A 187 2.42 0.51 -15.35
C ALA A 187 1.99 -0.94 -15.06
N THR A 188 1.77 -1.73 -16.12
CA THR A 188 1.32 -3.12 -15.98
C THR A 188 2.46 -4.12 -16.08
N LYS A 189 2.25 -5.31 -15.47
CA LYS A 189 3.12 -6.50 -15.58
C LYS A 189 2.67 -7.45 -16.70
N GLU A 190 1.91 -6.96 -17.65
CA GLU A 190 1.55 -7.72 -18.83
C GLU A 190 2.76 -7.97 -19.73
N LYS A 191 2.67 -8.95 -20.62
CA LYS A 191 3.73 -9.26 -21.58
C LYS A 191 4.13 -8.03 -22.42
N THR A 192 3.15 -7.21 -22.79
CA THR A 192 3.37 -5.89 -23.35
C THR A 192 2.94 -4.88 -22.29
N THR A 193 3.88 -4.22 -21.64
CA THR A 193 3.63 -3.26 -20.57
C THR A 193 2.80 -2.10 -21.07
N ASP A 194 1.61 -1.92 -20.50
CA ASP A 194 0.80 -0.73 -20.65
C ASP A 194 1.12 0.29 -19.56
N ILE A 195 0.94 1.58 -19.85
CA ILE A 195 1.20 2.67 -18.90
C ILE A 195 0.09 3.72 -18.99
N ASP A 196 -0.25 4.30 -17.85
CA ASP A 196 -1.22 5.40 -17.81
C ASP A 196 -0.94 6.37 -16.67
N ILE A 197 -1.46 7.60 -16.80
CA ILE A 197 -1.52 8.63 -15.76
C ILE A 197 -2.99 8.88 -15.43
N VAL A 198 -3.43 8.35 -14.30
CA VAL A 198 -4.84 8.39 -13.91
C VAL A 198 -5.07 9.47 -12.87
N HIS A 199 -5.91 10.45 -13.18
CA HIS A 199 -6.42 11.43 -12.21
C HIS A 199 -7.56 10.81 -11.41
N ILE A 200 -7.41 10.70 -10.10
CA ILE A 200 -8.50 10.21 -9.25
C ILE A 200 -9.42 11.39 -8.92
N GLY A 201 -10.67 11.28 -9.37
CA GLY A 201 -11.68 12.32 -9.16
C GLY A 201 -11.95 12.58 -7.68
N GLN A 202 -12.23 13.86 -7.35
CA GLN A 202 -12.34 14.30 -5.95
C GLN A 202 -13.40 13.54 -5.15
N GLN A 203 -14.49 13.14 -5.78
CA GLN A 203 -15.56 12.35 -5.14
C GLN A 203 -15.08 11.01 -4.59
N TYR A 204 -14.17 10.33 -5.30
CA TYR A 204 -13.57 9.08 -4.82
C TYR A 204 -12.67 9.34 -3.62
N LEU A 205 -11.86 10.40 -3.69
CA LEU A 205 -10.94 10.78 -2.60
C LEU A 205 -11.70 11.14 -1.33
N ASP A 206 -12.78 11.93 -1.46
CA ASP A 206 -13.60 12.37 -0.32
C ASP A 206 -14.32 11.19 0.33
N PHE A 207 -14.97 10.32 -0.45
CA PHE A 207 -15.65 9.14 0.06
C PHE A 207 -14.69 8.16 0.78
N ALA A 208 -13.54 7.92 0.17
CA ALA A 208 -12.54 7.03 0.75
C ALA A 208 -11.90 7.63 2.03
N LEU A 209 -11.70 8.96 2.08
CA LEU A 209 -11.24 9.65 3.28
C LEU A 209 -12.27 9.58 4.42
N GLU A 210 -13.56 9.72 4.12
CA GLU A 210 -14.63 9.56 5.13
C GLU A 210 -14.61 8.15 5.73
N ARG A 211 -14.47 7.11 4.88
CA ARG A 211 -14.34 5.72 5.35
C ARG A 211 -13.11 5.54 6.24
N PHE A 212 -11.97 6.09 5.85
CA PHE A 212 -10.75 6.06 6.67
C PHE A 212 -10.98 6.77 8.01
N ALA A 213 -11.54 7.98 8.00
CA ALA A 213 -11.80 8.76 9.20
C ALA A 213 -12.77 8.05 10.17
N HIS A 214 -13.77 7.34 9.63
CA HIS A 214 -14.76 6.61 10.43
C HIS A 214 -14.14 5.46 11.25
N HIS A 215 -13.17 4.74 10.69
CA HIS A 215 -12.62 3.54 11.33
C HIS A 215 -11.23 3.74 11.97
N VAL A 216 -10.55 4.83 11.69
CA VAL A 216 -9.14 5.00 12.11
C VAL A 216 -8.96 5.03 13.62
N GLU A 217 -9.93 5.57 14.37
CA GLU A 217 -9.90 5.61 15.84
C GLU A 217 -9.99 4.21 16.45
N GLU A 218 -10.88 3.36 15.92
CA GLU A 218 -11.03 1.97 16.34
C GLU A 218 -9.71 1.21 16.13
N TYR A 219 -9.13 1.32 14.94
CA TYR A 219 -7.87 0.61 14.63
C TYR A 219 -6.69 1.13 15.44
N ASP A 220 -6.66 2.41 15.78
CA ASP A 220 -5.66 2.96 16.69
C ASP A 220 -5.86 2.48 18.13
N ALA A 221 -7.11 2.36 18.60
CA ALA A 221 -7.43 1.79 19.90
C ALA A 221 -7.02 0.30 20.00
N ILE A 222 -7.23 -0.49 18.93
CA ILE A 222 -6.74 -1.87 18.83
C ILE A 222 -5.21 -1.89 18.88
N LYS A 223 -4.55 -1.02 18.12
CA LYS A 223 -3.11 -0.91 18.08
C LYS A 223 -2.52 -0.58 19.46
N LYS A 224 -3.19 0.29 20.20
CA LYS A 224 -2.86 0.65 21.60
C LYS A 224 -3.32 -0.39 22.63
N ARG A 225 -4.01 -1.45 22.21
CA ARG A 225 -4.57 -2.51 23.05
C ARG A 225 -5.62 -2.03 24.05
N VAL A 226 -6.34 -0.96 23.71
CA VAL A 226 -7.49 -0.46 24.47
C VAL A 226 -8.70 -1.36 24.23
N ILE A 227 -8.87 -1.83 22.99
CA ILE A 227 -9.86 -2.83 22.61
C ILE A 227 -9.18 -4.07 22.01
N PRO A 228 -9.79 -5.26 22.14
CA PRO A 228 -9.21 -6.49 21.59
C PRO A 228 -9.28 -6.50 20.06
N ALA A 229 -8.28 -7.12 19.42
CA ALA A 229 -8.27 -7.33 17.98
C ALA A 229 -9.11 -8.54 17.59
N GLU A 230 -10.03 -8.37 16.67
CA GLU A 230 -10.85 -9.44 16.14
C GLU A 230 -10.09 -10.34 15.18
N ARG A 231 -10.45 -11.63 15.19
CA ARG A 231 -9.89 -12.65 14.32
C ARG A 231 -10.83 -12.87 13.13
N CYS A 232 -10.31 -12.81 11.90
CA CYS A 232 -11.11 -13.11 10.72
C CYS A 232 -11.32 -14.62 10.48
N GLU A 233 -10.61 -15.49 11.19
CA GLU A 233 -10.55 -16.96 11.10
C GLU A 233 -10.22 -17.55 9.70
N LYS A 234 -10.03 -16.68 8.69
CA LYS A 234 -9.79 -17.06 7.29
C LYS A 234 -8.34 -16.87 6.83
N CYS A 235 -7.63 -15.87 7.38
CA CYS A 235 -6.26 -15.57 6.99
C CYS A 235 -5.26 -16.58 7.55
N GLU A 236 -4.06 -16.62 6.95
CA GLU A 236 -2.99 -17.54 7.32
C GLU A 236 -2.62 -17.43 8.81
N TYR A 237 -2.48 -16.20 9.33
CA TYR A 237 -2.13 -15.99 10.72
C TYR A 237 -3.22 -16.49 11.68
N CYS A 238 -4.49 -16.26 11.37
CA CYS A 238 -5.59 -16.79 12.18
C CYS A 238 -5.60 -18.33 12.15
N LYS A 239 -5.40 -18.93 10.99
CA LYS A 239 -5.32 -20.39 10.86
C LYS A 239 -4.14 -20.97 11.66
N LYS A 240 -2.95 -20.39 11.53
CA LYS A 240 -1.73 -20.83 12.27
C LYS A 240 -1.86 -20.69 13.80
N THR A 241 -2.64 -19.71 14.26
CA THR A 241 -2.80 -19.41 15.70
C THR A 241 -4.13 -19.86 16.26
N LYS A 242 -4.92 -20.63 15.49
CA LYS A 242 -6.21 -21.17 15.94
C LYS A 242 -6.01 -22.14 17.10
N LYS A 243 -6.81 -21.97 18.15
CA LYS A 243 -6.90 -22.90 19.27
C LYS A 243 -8.32 -23.44 19.32
N ILE A 244 -8.46 -24.73 19.16
CA ILE A 244 -9.75 -25.42 19.29
C ILE A 244 -10.10 -25.46 20.77
N LYS A 245 -11.26 -24.91 21.13
CA LYS A 245 -11.74 -24.90 22.53
C LYS A 245 -12.89 -25.86 22.76
N ALA A 246 -13.66 -26.15 21.72
CA ALA A 246 -14.77 -27.10 21.70
C ALA A 246 -14.95 -27.68 20.29
N PRO A 247 -15.61 -28.81 20.13
CA PRO A 247 -16.07 -29.27 18.82
C PRO A 247 -16.97 -28.20 18.16
N THR A 248 -16.92 -28.13 16.85
CA THR A 248 -17.81 -27.32 16.01
C THR A 248 -18.91 -28.22 15.47
N GLU A 249 -20.15 -27.85 15.59
CA GLU A 249 -21.26 -28.60 15.01
C GLU A 249 -21.25 -28.49 13.48
N ALA A 250 -21.61 -29.56 12.79
CA ALA A 250 -21.51 -29.65 11.33
C ALA A 250 -22.34 -28.54 10.62
N GLU A 251 -23.46 -28.19 11.22
CA GLU A 251 -24.39 -27.17 10.72
C GLU A 251 -23.77 -25.76 10.67
N GLU A 252 -22.82 -25.46 11.55
CA GLU A 252 -22.13 -24.17 11.55
C GLU A 252 -21.33 -23.91 10.26
N PHE A 253 -20.93 -24.98 9.54
CA PHE A 253 -20.20 -24.83 8.28
C PHE A 253 -21.05 -24.34 7.11
N TYR A 254 -22.38 -24.32 7.23
CA TYR A 254 -23.26 -23.74 6.21
C TYR A 254 -23.33 -22.21 6.28
N PHE A 255 -22.87 -21.60 7.38
CA PHE A 255 -22.96 -20.14 7.65
C PHE A 255 -21.60 -19.46 7.70
N MET A 256 -20.51 -20.16 7.43
CA MET A 256 -19.15 -19.62 7.35
C MET A 256 -18.76 -19.26 5.89
#